data_460ee130d6185c518189df3c589c85ee
#
_entry.id   460ee130d6185c518189df3c589c85ee
#
_cell.length_a   1.000
_cell.length_b   1.000
_cell.length_c   1.000
_cell.angle_alpha   90.00
_cell.angle_beta   90.00
_cell.angle_gamma   90.00
#
_symmetry.space_group_name_H-M   'P 1'
#
loop_
_entity.id
_entity.type
_entity.pdbx_description
1 polymer ?
#
loop_
_entity_poly.entity_id
_entity_poly.type
_entity_poly.pdbx_seq_one_letter_code
_entity_poly.pdbx_strand_id
1 'polypeptide(L)'
;TNEVKTAFLMSWKAKSEWDDENKKGNSSGESILIPLEVSETEGKIIRSVGYTEAVELISSYKLLNDGTLIIYSNYNQINTEERVWFLSNNLRSRSSVTRATNSLAILHTSYASEIRSLKNKL
;
A
#
# COMPACT_ATOMS: atom_id res chain seq x y z
N THR A 1 -3.46 17.72 -17.61
CA THR A 1 -3.64 16.27 -17.83
C THR A 1 -2.44 15.51 -17.28
N ASN A 2 -2.70 14.64 -16.33
CA ASN A 2 -1.67 13.81 -15.73
C ASN A 2 -1.32 12.67 -16.69
N GLU A 3 -0.09 12.61 -17.13
CA GLU A 3 0.38 11.49 -17.94
C GLU A 3 0.77 10.32 -17.06
N VAL A 4 0.38 9.14 -17.47
CA VAL A 4 0.83 7.90 -16.82
C VAL A 4 2.27 7.65 -17.23
N LYS A 5 3.21 7.83 -16.30
CA LYS A 5 4.63 7.59 -16.57
C LYS A 5 5.05 6.16 -16.24
N THR A 6 4.38 5.54 -15.29
CA THR A 6 4.79 4.24 -14.76
C THR A 6 3.58 3.53 -14.19
N ALA A 7 3.58 2.21 -14.31
CA ALA A 7 2.64 1.34 -13.62
C ALA A 7 3.41 0.24 -12.92
N PHE A 8 2.96 -0.13 -11.72
CA PHE A 8 3.57 -1.19 -10.94
C PHE A 8 2.58 -2.31 -10.69
N LEU A 9 3.03 -3.54 -10.86
CA LEU A 9 2.29 -4.70 -10.37
C LEU A 9 2.83 -5.04 -8.99
N MET A 10 1.97 -5.04 -8.00
CA MET A 10 2.31 -5.47 -6.66
C MET A 10 1.59 -6.78 -6.37
N SER A 11 2.34 -7.79 -6.00
CA SER A 11 1.79 -9.06 -5.56
C SER A 11 2.33 -9.38 -4.17
N TRP A 12 1.51 -10.03 -3.37
CA TRP A 12 1.93 -10.45 -2.05
C TRP A 12 1.38 -11.83 -1.74
N LYS A 13 2.09 -12.48 -0.85
CA LYS A 13 1.70 -13.78 -0.34
C LYS A 13 2.01 -13.81 1.14
N ALA A 14 1.01 -14.08 1.94
CA ALA A 14 1.16 -14.18 3.38
C ALA A 14 0.88 -15.61 3.81
N LYS A 15 1.72 -16.12 4.70
CA LYS A 15 1.55 -17.43 5.32
C LYS A 15 1.59 -17.23 6.82
N SER A 16 0.53 -17.67 7.52
CA SER A 16 0.49 -17.65 8.97
C SER A 16 1.06 -18.97 9.52
N GLU A 17 1.98 -18.85 10.47
CA GLU A 17 2.55 -20.03 11.15
C GLU A 17 1.53 -20.72 12.06
N TRP A 18 0.45 -20.03 12.38
CA TRP A 18 -0.62 -20.53 13.24
C TRP A 18 -1.74 -21.21 12.48
N ASP A 19 -1.67 -21.22 11.16
CA ASP A 19 -2.71 -21.87 10.37
C ASP A 19 -2.53 -23.38 10.42
N ASP A 20 -3.62 -24.05 10.80
CA ASP A 20 -3.71 -25.49 10.73
C ASP A 20 -3.43 -25.94 9.29
N GLU A 21 -2.67 -27.04 9.14
CA GLU A 21 -2.32 -27.60 7.83
C GLU A 21 -3.53 -27.85 6.93
N ASN A 22 -4.70 -28.02 7.52
CA ASN A 22 -5.95 -28.22 6.81
C ASN A 22 -6.64 -26.93 6.37
N LYS A 23 -6.20 -25.78 6.87
CA LYS A 23 -6.69 -24.50 6.40
C LYS A 23 -5.69 -23.96 5.38
N LYS A 24 -6.15 -23.76 4.15
CA LYS A 24 -5.36 -23.06 3.15
C LYS A 24 -5.20 -21.60 3.58
N GLY A 25 -4.31 -21.39 4.55
CA GLY A 25 -4.08 -20.09 5.18
C GLY A 25 -3.19 -19.15 4.40
N ASN A 26 -2.98 -19.40 3.11
CA ASN A 26 -2.22 -18.49 2.28
C ASN A 26 -3.15 -17.40 1.75
N SER A 27 -3.06 -16.19 2.32
CA SER A 27 -3.65 -15.05 1.66
C SER A 27 -2.65 -14.52 0.64
N SER A 28 -3.10 -14.33 -0.56
CA SER A 28 -2.33 -13.74 -1.64
C SER A 28 -3.19 -12.74 -2.39
N GLY A 29 -2.56 -11.77 -3.00
CA GLY A 29 -3.27 -10.79 -3.78
C GLY A 29 -2.35 -10.07 -4.75
N GLU A 30 -2.97 -9.44 -5.71
CA GLU A 30 -2.28 -8.61 -6.70
C GLU A 30 -3.04 -7.30 -6.86
N SER A 31 -2.31 -6.22 -7.08
CA SER A 31 -2.91 -4.95 -7.48
C SER A 31 -1.97 -4.22 -8.42
N ILE A 32 -2.57 -3.47 -9.34
CA ILE A 32 -1.83 -2.59 -10.23
C ILE A 32 -1.89 -1.20 -9.63
N LEU A 33 -0.72 -0.58 -9.48
CA LEU A 33 -0.57 0.76 -8.92
C LEU A 33 -0.12 1.69 -10.04
N ILE A 34 -0.87 2.75 -10.26
CA ILE A 34 -0.53 3.77 -11.24
C ILE A 34 -0.37 5.11 -10.52
N PRO A 35 0.86 5.58 -10.30
CA PRO A 35 1.09 6.89 -9.71
C PRO A 35 0.88 7.99 -10.73
N LEU A 36 0.20 9.05 -10.33
CA LEU A 36 -0.01 10.25 -11.11
C LEU A 36 0.56 11.43 -10.34
N GLU A 37 1.63 12.02 -10.82
CA GLU A 37 2.24 13.17 -10.18
C GLU A 37 1.39 14.42 -10.39
N VAL A 38 1.11 15.15 -9.32
CA VAL A 38 0.54 16.49 -9.34
C VAL A 38 1.65 17.52 -9.15
N SER A 39 2.61 17.22 -8.28
CA SER A 39 3.83 18.01 -8.06
C SER A 39 4.96 17.05 -7.71
N GLU A 40 6.16 17.59 -7.43
CA GLU A 40 7.30 16.76 -7.03
C GLU A 40 7.06 15.99 -5.72
N THR A 41 6.18 16.51 -4.85
CA THR A 41 5.96 15.94 -3.52
C THR A 41 4.56 15.40 -3.30
N GLU A 42 3.64 15.60 -4.23
CA GLU A 42 2.25 15.19 -4.09
C GLU A 42 1.71 14.57 -5.36
N GLY A 43 0.78 13.66 -5.22
CA GLY A 43 0.13 13.03 -6.35
C GLY A 43 -0.99 12.12 -5.93
N LYS A 44 -1.45 11.33 -6.88
CA LYS A 44 -2.49 10.33 -6.68
C LYS A 44 -1.99 8.98 -7.12
N ILE A 45 -2.50 7.94 -6.49
CA ILE A 45 -2.22 6.56 -6.87
C ILE A 45 -3.55 5.92 -7.22
N ILE A 46 -3.68 5.47 -8.46
CA ILE A 46 -4.82 4.66 -8.86
C ILE A 46 -4.44 3.22 -8.58
N ARG A 47 -5.22 2.55 -7.77
CA ARG A 47 -5.01 1.16 -7.39
C ARG A 47 -6.18 0.32 -7.91
N SER A 48 -5.86 -0.67 -8.71
CA SER A 48 -6.84 -1.68 -9.08
C SER A 48 -6.87 -2.73 -7.98
N VAL A 49 -8.05 -2.99 -7.46
CA VAL A 49 -8.22 -3.98 -6.39
C VAL A 49 -8.61 -5.30 -7.03
N GLY A 50 -7.69 -5.99 -7.61
CA GLY A 50 -7.67 -7.30 -8.25
C GLY A 50 -8.81 -8.32 -8.10
N TYR A 51 -10.02 -7.89 -7.88
CA TYR A 51 -11.20 -8.75 -7.87
C TYR A 51 -12.01 -8.57 -9.15
N THR A 52 -12.85 -9.55 -9.43
CA THR A 52 -13.67 -9.64 -10.64
C THR A 52 -14.59 -8.43 -10.86
N GLU A 53 -14.85 -7.65 -9.84
CA GLU A 53 -15.47 -6.35 -9.98
C GLU A 53 -14.36 -5.30 -9.90
N ALA A 54 -14.10 -4.63 -11.00
CA ALA A 54 -13.06 -3.62 -11.10
C ALA A 54 -13.41 -2.41 -10.22
N VAL A 55 -13.08 -2.47 -8.95
CA VAL A 55 -13.17 -1.32 -8.05
C VAL A 55 -11.83 -0.61 -8.10
N GLU A 56 -11.82 0.57 -8.68
CA GLU A 56 -10.66 1.42 -8.66
C GLU A 56 -10.68 2.24 -7.37
N LEU A 57 -9.59 2.15 -6.62
CA LEU A 57 -9.37 2.97 -5.45
C LEU A 57 -8.38 4.06 -5.79
N ILE A 58 -8.78 5.31 -5.58
CA ILE A 58 -7.90 6.45 -5.78
C ILE A 58 -7.41 6.90 -4.41
N SER A 59 -6.09 6.83 -4.23
CA SER A 59 -5.42 7.31 -3.03
C SER A 59 -4.65 8.58 -3.38
N SER A 60 -4.42 9.44 -2.39
CA SER A 60 -3.50 10.56 -2.53
C SER A 60 -2.22 10.25 -1.78
N TYR A 61 -1.10 10.78 -2.25
CA TYR A 61 0.16 10.60 -1.55
C TYR A 61 0.89 11.92 -1.39
N LYS A 62 1.74 11.96 -0.38
CA LYS A 62 2.59 13.09 -0.07
C LYS A 62 3.97 12.57 0.31
N LEU A 63 5.00 13.15 -0.28
CA LEU A 63 6.38 12.83 0.04
C LEU A 63 6.94 13.95 0.92
N LEU A 64 7.37 13.60 2.13
CA LEU A 64 7.94 14.55 3.08
C LEU A 64 9.42 14.78 2.82
N ASN A 65 9.96 15.86 3.41
CA ASN A 65 11.36 16.25 3.22
C ASN A 65 12.37 15.20 3.69
N ASP A 66 11.98 14.38 4.66
CA ASP A 66 12.82 13.29 5.17
C ASP A 66 12.73 11.99 4.36
N GLY A 67 11.97 12.00 3.27
CA GLY A 67 11.75 10.83 2.43
C GLY A 67 10.58 9.96 2.85
N THR A 68 9.85 10.32 3.90
CA THR A 68 8.65 9.57 4.30
C THR A 68 7.55 9.76 3.27
N LEU A 69 6.97 8.65 2.82
CA LEU A 69 5.82 8.66 1.94
C LEU A 69 4.55 8.44 2.76
N ILE A 70 3.58 9.33 2.60
CA ILE A 70 2.28 9.19 3.26
C ILE A 70 1.23 8.93 2.18
N ILE A 71 0.42 7.91 2.37
CA ILE A 71 -0.66 7.54 1.46
C ILE A 71 -1.99 7.63 2.21
N TYR A 72 -2.93 8.37 1.64
CA TYR A 72 -4.27 8.52 2.19
C TYR A 72 -5.28 7.88 1.26
N SER A 73 -6.12 7.03 1.81
CA SER A 73 -7.17 6.35 1.05
C SER A 73 -8.51 6.50 1.76
N ASN A 74 -9.56 6.80 1.00
CA ASN A 74 -10.93 6.83 1.50
C ASN A 74 -11.77 5.85 0.69
N TYR A 75 -12.43 4.94 1.38
CA TYR A 75 -13.31 3.97 0.74
C TYR A 75 -14.37 3.50 1.74
N ASN A 76 -15.65 3.53 1.33
CA ASN A 76 -16.77 3.03 2.13
C ASN A 76 -16.79 3.55 3.58
N GLN A 77 -16.65 4.86 3.77
CA GLN A 77 -16.63 5.50 5.09
C GLN A 77 -15.47 5.06 5.98
N ILE A 78 -14.44 4.54 5.35
CA ILE A 78 -13.19 4.16 6.01
C ILE A 78 -12.07 5.04 5.46
N ASN A 79 -11.24 5.53 6.35
CA ASN A 79 -10.07 6.33 6.01
C ASN A 79 -8.83 5.59 6.46
N THR A 80 -7.89 5.39 5.55
CA THR A 80 -6.63 4.73 5.85
C THR A 80 -5.48 5.69 5.59
N GLU A 81 -4.59 5.81 6.57
CA GLU A 81 -3.34 6.54 6.44
C GLU A 81 -2.19 5.54 6.55
N GLU A 82 -1.38 5.47 5.51
CA GLU A 82 -0.20 4.62 5.49
C GLU A 82 1.04 5.51 5.45
N ARG A 83 2.05 5.14 6.23
CA ARG A 83 3.34 5.82 6.24
C ARG A 83 4.42 4.82 5.93
N VAL A 84 5.30 5.17 4.99
CA VAL A 84 6.40 4.33 4.56
C VAL A 84 7.69 5.15 4.67
N TRP A 85 8.67 4.63 5.38
CA TRP A 85 9.96 5.31 5.52
C TRP A 85 11.10 4.30 5.47
N PHE A 86 12.23 4.76 4.95
CA PHE A 86 13.42 3.93 4.79
C PHE A 86 14.34 4.10 5.97
N LEU A 87 14.78 2.97 6.54
CA LEU A 87 15.82 2.92 7.57
C LEU A 87 17.19 2.76 6.92
N SER A 88 17.24 2.14 5.75
CA SER A 88 18.41 2.01 4.91
C SER A 88 17.96 1.79 3.46
N ASN A 89 18.89 1.65 2.55
CA ASN A 89 18.55 1.46 1.12
C ASN A 89 17.68 0.23 0.86
N ASN A 90 17.80 -0.80 1.70
CA ASN A 90 17.10 -2.06 1.49
C ASN A 90 16.12 -2.42 2.60
N LEU A 91 15.97 -1.55 3.59
CA LEU A 91 15.07 -1.79 4.71
C LEU A 91 14.13 -0.61 4.87
N ARG A 92 12.82 -0.88 4.81
CA ARG A 92 11.79 0.12 5.05
C ARG A 92 10.79 -0.37 6.07
N SER A 93 10.18 0.57 6.75
CA SER A 93 9.09 0.31 7.67
C SER A 93 7.81 0.93 7.14
N ARG A 94 6.70 0.29 7.44
CA ARG A 94 5.37 0.74 7.06
C ARG A 94 4.46 0.70 8.27
N SER A 95 3.70 1.75 8.48
CA SER A 95 2.60 1.77 9.44
C SER A 95 1.30 2.11 8.72
N SER A 96 0.19 1.58 9.21
CA SER A 96 -1.13 1.82 8.65
C SER A 96 -2.12 2.01 9.78
N VAL A 97 -2.95 3.04 9.68
CA VAL A 97 -4.04 3.30 10.62
C VAL A 97 -5.33 3.46 9.82
N THR A 98 -6.32 2.67 10.15
CA THR A 98 -7.65 2.74 9.53
C THR A 98 -8.66 3.26 10.53
N ARG A 99 -9.41 4.29 10.14
CA ARG A 99 -10.42 4.93 10.97
C ARG A 99 -11.77 4.95 10.28
N ALA A 100 -12.82 4.96 11.09
CA ALA A 100 -14.14 5.28 10.58
C ALA A 100 -14.21 6.78 10.28
N THR A 101 -14.70 7.15 9.10
CA THR A 101 -14.71 8.55 8.66
C THR A 101 -15.59 9.44 9.54
N ASN A 102 -16.74 8.92 9.99
CA ASN A 102 -17.72 9.69 10.74
C ASN A 102 -17.41 9.86 12.22
N SER A 103 -16.72 8.91 12.84
CA SER A 103 -16.43 8.94 14.28
C SER A 103 -14.95 9.09 14.60
N LEU A 104 -14.07 8.96 13.61
CA LEU A 104 -12.61 8.94 13.75
C LEU A 104 -12.09 7.80 14.65
N ALA A 105 -12.97 6.84 14.97
CA ALA A 105 -12.58 5.67 15.76
C ALA A 105 -11.56 4.84 15.00
N ILE A 106 -10.51 4.41 15.70
CA ILE A 106 -9.49 3.53 15.11
C ILE A 106 -10.09 2.14 14.99
N LEU A 107 -10.17 1.64 13.76
CA LEU A 107 -10.69 0.32 13.46
C LEU A 107 -9.58 -0.73 13.35
N HIS A 108 -8.42 -0.32 12.85
CA HIS A 108 -7.31 -1.24 12.61
C HIS A 108 -6.00 -0.48 12.53
N THR A 109 -4.95 -1.08 13.07
CA THR A 109 -3.58 -0.61 12.91
C THR A 109 -2.71 -1.77 12.48
N SER A 110 -1.69 -1.49 11.67
CA SER A 110 -0.70 -2.49 11.29
C SER A 110 0.68 -1.86 11.20
N TYR A 111 1.67 -2.69 11.37
CA TYR A 111 3.08 -2.32 11.23
C TYR A 111 3.81 -3.45 10.53
N ALA A 112 4.69 -3.10 9.60
CA ALA A 112 5.49 -4.07 8.88
C ALA A 112 6.88 -3.52 8.61
N SER A 113 7.86 -4.38 8.65
CA SER A 113 9.20 -4.12 8.13
C SER A 113 9.36 -4.91 6.83
N GLU A 114 9.94 -4.26 5.83
CA GLU A 114 10.11 -4.85 4.52
C GLU A 114 11.57 -4.78 4.11
N ILE A 115 12.09 -5.88 3.61
CA ILE A 115 13.48 -5.97 3.13
C ILE A 115 13.44 -6.15 1.62
N ARG A 116 14.19 -5.30 0.92
CA ARG A 116 14.33 -5.44 -0.52
C ARG A 116 15.39 -6.48 -0.84
N SER A 117 15.00 -7.45 -1.63
CA SER A 117 15.87 -8.49 -2.14
C SER A 117 16.04 -8.29 -3.65
N LEU A 118 17.27 -8.21 -4.10
CA LEU A 118 17.57 -8.09 -5.52
C LEU A 118 17.82 -9.49 -6.08
N LYS A 119 17.11 -9.84 -7.14
CA LYS A 119 17.36 -11.09 -7.84
C LYS A 119 18.67 -10.97 -8.62
N ASN A 120 19.60 -11.88 -8.35
CA ASN A 120 20.79 -11.99 -9.14
C ASN A 120 20.42 -12.50 -10.53
N LYS A 121 20.67 -11.68 -11.54
CA LYS A 121 20.60 -12.13 -12.93
C LYS A 121 21.91 -12.81 -13.25
N LEU A 122 21.85 -14.11 -13.35
CA LEU A 122 22.93 -14.89 -13.90
C LEU A 122 22.66 -15.14 -15.36
#